data_0caf5cc282b8e1e5c2964031f3a406a5
#
_entry.id   0caf5cc282b8e1e5c2964031f3a406a5
#
_cell.length_a   1.000
_cell.length_b   1.000
_cell.length_c   1.000
_cell.angle_alpha   90.00
_cell.angle_beta   90.00
_cell.angle_gamma   90.00
#
_symmetry.space_group_name_H-M   'P 1'
#
loop_
_entity.id
_entity.type
_entity.pdbx_description
1 polymer ?
#
loop_
_entity_poly.entity_id
_entity_poly.type
_entity_poly.pdbx_seq_one_letter_code
_entity_poly.pdbx_strand_id
1 'polypeptide(L)'
;MSFSIYVDGAAPNNQHGCTQGGIGIAAFNEHGELEYQDGITIRRSTTNAELELMALIEGLEYAQDGDVIYSDSDFCVKGYNGWLDNRKDKGWRKSDKKPVKNRHLWQQIDELRSQKYVEVSKGQSSFR
;
A
#
# COMPACT_ATOMS: atom_id res chain seq x y z
N MET A 1 21.87 2.31 -4.36
CA MET A 1 20.93 3.32 -4.88
C MET A 1 19.55 3.02 -4.34
N SER A 2 18.85 4.02 -3.85
CA SER A 2 17.49 3.82 -3.35
C SER A 2 16.50 4.70 -4.11
N PHE A 3 15.32 4.17 -4.34
CA PHE A 3 14.23 4.90 -4.97
C PHE A 3 13.26 5.41 -3.93
N SER A 4 12.61 6.53 -4.23
CA SER A 4 11.46 7.03 -3.51
C SER A 4 10.23 6.66 -4.32
N ILE A 5 9.37 5.82 -3.76
CA ILE A 5 8.23 5.26 -4.47
C ILE A 5 6.95 5.81 -3.84
N TYR A 6 6.16 6.53 -4.62
CA TYR A 6 4.89 7.10 -4.16
C TYR A 6 3.74 6.25 -4.65
N VAL A 7 2.87 5.86 -3.76
CA VAL A 7 1.70 5.04 -4.09
C VAL A 7 0.42 5.72 -3.61
N ASP A 8 -0.65 5.52 -4.36
CA ASP A 8 -1.93 6.14 -4.06
C ASP A 8 -3.07 5.28 -4.60
N GLY A 9 -4.15 5.19 -3.83
CA GLY A 9 -5.36 4.50 -4.26
C GLY A 9 -6.56 5.37 -4.00
N ALA A 10 -7.47 5.47 -4.95
CA ALA A 10 -8.64 6.31 -4.83
C ALA A 10 -9.86 5.70 -5.50
N ALA A 11 -11.00 5.82 -4.85
CA ALA A 11 -12.28 5.38 -5.36
C ALA A 11 -13.24 6.58 -5.40
N PRO A 12 -13.65 7.02 -6.60
CA PRO A 12 -14.69 8.04 -6.69
C PRO A 12 -16.00 7.50 -6.10
N ASN A 13 -16.77 8.37 -5.46
CA ASN A 13 -18.07 8.01 -4.89
C ASN A 13 -18.01 6.84 -3.91
N ASN A 14 -17.03 6.85 -3.06
CA ASN A 14 -16.75 5.78 -2.11
C ASN A 14 -17.95 5.42 -1.21
N GLN A 15 -18.81 6.37 -0.94
CA GLN A 15 -19.94 6.17 -0.01
C GLN A 15 -21.06 5.31 -0.57
N HIS A 16 -21.06 5.01 -1.85
CA HIS A 16 -22.11 4.21 -2.49
C HIS A 16 -21.60 2.87 -3.02
N GLY A 17 -20.40 2.47 -2.62
CA GLY A 17 -19.79 1.28 -3.18
C GLY A 17 -19.33 1.55 -4.61
N CYS A 18 -18.09 1.90 -4.75
CA CYS A 18 -17.51 2.25 -6.03
C CYS A 18 -17.39 0.99 -6.90
N THR A 19 -17.81 1.07 -8.16
CA THR A 19 -17.64 -0.01 -9.13
C THR A 19 -16.35 0.15 -9.93
N GLN A 20 -15.61 1.23 -9.68
CA GLN A 20 -14.35 1.50 -10.38
C GLN A 20 -13.47 2.35 -9.50
N GLY A 21 -12.23 1.95 -9.35
CA GLY A 21 -11.24 2.71 -8.62
C GLY A 21 -9.93 2.72 -9.37
N GLY A 22 -8.93 3.37 -8.81
CA GLY A 22 -7.62 3.43 -9.42
C GLY A 22 -6.52 3.35 -8.38
N ILE A 23 -5.39 2.78 -8.77
CA ILE A 23 -4.17 2.82 -7.99
C ILE A 23 -3.07 3.39 -8.86
N GLY A 24 -2.16 4.12 -8.23
CA GLY A 24 -1.05 4.76 -8.94
C GLY A 24 0.26 4.50 -8.23
N ILE A 25 1.32 4.45 -9.02
CA ILE A 25 2.68 4.30 -8.52
C ILE A 25 3.61 5.21 -9.33
N ALA A 26 4.54 5.88 -8.64
CA ALA A 26 5.57 6.68 -9.27
C ALA A 26 6.87 6.50 -8.51
N ALA A 27 7.93 6.11 -9.19
CA ALA A 27 9.23 5.86 -8.58
C ALA A 27 10.26 6.87 -9.09
N PHE A 28 10.99 7.47 -8.15
CA PHE A 28 12.01 8.48 -8.44
C PHE A 28 13.37 7.98 -7.94
N ASN A 29 14.41 8.24 -8.70
CA ASN A 29 15.76 7.89 -8.29
C ASN A 29 16.29 8.89 -7.25
N GLU A 30 17.52 8.68 -6.80
CA GLU A 30 18.15 9.51 -5.77
C GLU A 30 18.40 10.96 -6.22
N HIS A 31 18.32 11.22 -7.52
CA HIS A 31 18.44 12.58 -8.07
C HIS A 31 17.08 13.26 -8.27
N GLY A 32 15.99 12.59 -7.85
CA GLY A 32 14.66 13.13 -8.01
C GLY A 32 14.06 12.98 -9.39
N GLU A 33 14.66 12.17 -10.22
CA GLU A 33 14.20 11.93 -11.59
C GLU A 33 13.20 10.78 -11.61
N LEU A 34 12.13 10.94 -12.39
CA LEU A 34 11.10 9.91 -12.53
C LEU A 34 11.66 8.73 -13.35
N GLU A 35 11.67 7.55 -12.74
CA GLU A 35 12.15 6.33 -13.38
C GLU A 35 11.01 5.43 -13.84
N TYR A 36 9.88 5.45 -13.15
CA TYR A 36 8.76 4.58 -13.46
C TYR A 36 7.46 5.20 -12.98
N GLN A 37 6.43 5.07 -13.77
CA GLN A 37 5.09 5.53 -13.42
C GLN A 37 4.05 4.63 -14.07
N ASP A 38 3.03 4.26 -13.30
CA ASP A 38 1.93 3.47 -13.83
C ASP A 38 0.64 3.80 -13.08
N GLY A 39 -0.47 3.60 -13.76
CA GLY A 39 -1.80 3.73 -13.18
C GLY A 39 -2.63 2.52 -13.57
N ILE A 40 -3.29 1.92 -12.59
CA ILE A 40 -4.07 0.70 -12.79
C ILE A 40 -5.52 0.98 -12.42
N THR A 41 -6.43 0.68 -13.33
CA THR A 41 -7.87 0.79 -13.08
C THR A 41 -8.40 -0.52 -12.53
N ILE A 42 -9.11 -0.46 -11.41
CA ILE A 42 -9.73 -1.62 -10.79
C ILE A 42 -11.22 -1.55 -11.09
N ARG A 43 -11.69 -2.47 -11.93
CA ARG A 43 -13.06 -2.46 -12.45
C ARG A 43 -13.95 -3.43 -11.68
N ARG A 44 -14.08 -3.20 -10.38
CA ARG A 44 -14.98 -3.95 -9.52
C ARG A 44 -15.34 -3.11 -8.31
N SER A 45 -16.35 -3.53 -7.59
CA SER A 45 -16.71 -2.87 -6.34
C SER A 45 -15.55 -2.96 -5.35
N THR A 46 -15.17 -1.82 -4.77
CA THR A 46 -14.02 -1.75 -3.88
C THR A 46 -14.17 -0.57 -2.92
N THR A 47 -13.30 -0.51 -1.93
CA THR A 47 -13.27 0.59 -0.96
C THR A 47 -11.94 1.33 -1.07
N ASN A 48 -11.87 2.54 -0.52
CA ASN A 48 -10.63 3.30 -0.47
C ASN A 48 -9.53 2.51 0.27
N ALA A 49 -9.89 1.88 1.39
CA ALA A 49 -8.92 1.10 2.17
C ALA A 49 -8.33 -0.03 1.33
N GLU A 50 -9.17 -0.74 0.60
CA GLU A 50 -8.74 -1.81 -0.29
C GLU A 50 -7.77 -1.31 -1.36
N LEU A 51 -8.12 -0.19 -2.00
CA LEU A 51 -7.30 0.39 -3.07
C LEU A 51 -5.96 0.88 -2.54
N GLU A 52 -5.94 1.46 -1.35
CA GLU A 52 -4.69 1.92 -0.75
C GLU A 52 -3.76 0.76 -0.40
N LEU A 53 -4.32 -0.35 0.07
CA LEU A 53 -3.54 -1.57 0.31
C LEU A 53 -3.03 -2.17 -1.00
N MET A 54 -3.84 -2.18 -2.04
CA MET A 54 -3.43 -2.66 -3.36
C MET A 54 -2.31 -1.79 -3.93
N ALA A 55 -2.39 -0.47 -3.73
CA ALA A 55 -1.33 0.43 -4.16
C ALA A 55 -0.02 0.16 -3.40
N LEU A 56 -0.11 -0.09 -2.10
CA LEU A 56 1.06 -0.45 -1.30
C LEU A 56 1.69 -1.75 -1.81
N ILE A 57 0.88 -2.73 -2.15
CA ILE A 57 1.36 -4.00 -2.71
C ILE A 57 2.12 -3.75 -4.01
N GLU A 58 1.58 -2.92 -4.91
CA GLU A 58 2.27 -2.57 -6.15
C GLU A 58 3.63 -1.94 -5.88
N GLY A 59 3.68 -1.03 -4.92
CA GLY A 59 4.94 -0.41 -4.51
C GLY A 59 5.93 -1.42 -3.98
N LEU A 60 5.48 -2.34 -3.14
CA LEU A 60 6.35 -3.37 -2.58
C LEU A 60 6.84 -4.36 -3.65
N GLU A 61 6.02 -4.67 -4.63
CA GLU A 61 6.43 -5.54 -5.74
C GLU A 61 7.51 -4.88 -6.59
N TYR A 62 7.39 -3.58 -6.82
CA TYR A 62 8.37 -2.81 -7.58
C TYR A 62 9.66 -2.57 -6.79
N ALA A 63 9.57 -2.35 -5.49
CA ALA A 63 10.67 -1.92 -4.64
C ALA A 63 11.77 -2.97 -4.52
N GLN A 64 12.97 -2.49 -4.29
CA GLN A 64 14.14 -3.31 -3.97
C GLN A 64 14.65 -2.95 -2.59
N ASP A 65 15.56 -3.75 -2.05
CA ASP A 65 16.14 -3.50 -0.74
C ASP A 65 16.68 -2.08 -0.64
N GLY A 66 16.30 -1.37 0.41
CA GLY A 66 16.75 -0.02 0.67
C GLY A 66 15.84 1.07 0.12
N ASP A 67 14.82 0.71 -0.67
CA ASP A 67 13.88 1.68 -1.20
C ASP A 67 12.90 2.14 -0.11
N VAL A 68 12.29 3.29 -0.32
CA VAL A 68 11.29 3.86 0.60
C VAL A 68 9.99 4.06 -0.17
N ILE A 69 8.90 3.57 0.39
CA ILE A 69 7.57 3.79 -0.16
C ILE A 69 6.87 4.87 0.66
N TYR A 70 6.27 5.82 -0.02
CA TYR A 70 5.48 6.89 0.59
C TYR A 70 4.01 6.70 0.27
N SER A 71 3.19 6.67 1.31
CA SER A 71 1.74 6.57 1.21
C SER A 71 1.11 7.69 2.03
N ASP A 72 0.04 8.30 1.53
CA ASP A 72 -0.70 9.29 2.31
C ASP A 72 -1.75 8.66 3.22
N SER A 73 -1.85 7.33 3.20
CA SER A 73 -2.79 6.60 4.05
C SER A 73 -2.16 6.29 5.41
N ASP A 74 -2.63 6.95 6.45
CA ASP A 74 -2.20 6.64 7.83
C ASP A 74 -2.45 5.18 8.17
N PHE A 75 -3.56 4.63 7.72
CA PHE A 75 -3.93 3.24 7.96
C PHE A 75 -2.86 2.29 7.43
N CYS A 76 -2.41 2.50 6.19
CA CYS A 76 -1.39 1.65 5.58
C CYS A 76 -0.03 1.79 6.27
N VAL A 77 0.37 3.02 6.55
CA VAL A 77 1.67 3.30 7.19
C VAL A 77 1.72 2.73 8.60
N LYS A 78 0.69 2.97 9.39
CA LYS A 78 0.62 2.46 10.76
C LYS A 78 0.52 0.94 10.80
N GLY A 79 -0.20 0.36 9.87
CA GLY A 79 -0.32 -1.08 9.78
C GLY A 79 1.01 -1.74 9.47
N TYR A 80 1.70 -1.24 8.46
CA TYR A 80 2.98 -1.78 8.03
C TYR A 80 4.04 -1.69 9.14
N ASN A 81 4.09 -0.56 9.83
CA ASN A 81 5.15 -0.28 10.81
C ASN A 81 4.80 -0.69 12.24
N GLY A 82 3.53 -0.98 12.53
CA GLY A 82 3.10 -1.19 13.90
C GLY A 82 2.30 -2.46 14.12
N TRP A 83 1.02 -2.44 13.77
CA TRP A 83 0.12 -3.50 14.23
C TRP A 83 0.11 -4.76 13.35
N LEU A 84 0.79 -4.77 12.22
CA LEU A 84 0.81 -5.94 11.33
C LEU A 84 1.38 -7.17 12.05
N ASP A 85 2.50 -7.03 12.73
CA ASP A 85 3.12 -8.13 13.46
C ASP A 85 2.21 -8.63 14.59
N ASN A 86 1.55 -7.71 15.27
CA ASN A 86 0.62 -8.06 16.33
C ASN A 86 -0.54 -8.90 15.79
N ARG A 87 -1.11 -8.51 14.66
CA ARG A 87 -2.20 -9.26 14.02
C ARG A 87 -1.73 -10.64 13.56
N LYS A 88 -0.52 -10.71 13.02
CA LYS A 88 0.08 -11.96 12.58
C LYS A 88 0.25 -12.93 13.76
N ASP A 89 0.76 -12.43 14.88
CA ASP A 89 0.97 -13.24 16.09
C ASP A 89 -0.35 -13.76 16.66
N LYS A 90 -1.45 -13.07 16.42
CA LYS A 90 -2.78 -13.44 16.87
C LYS A 90 -3.55 -14.25 15.83
N GLY A 91 -2.86 -14.79 14.82
CA GLY A 91 -3.47 -15.62 13.79
C GLY A 91 -4.38 -14.83 12.86
N TRP A 92 -4.10 -13.55 12.64
CA TRP A 92 -4.88 -12.67 11.78
C TRP A 92 -6.29 -12.44 12.29
N ARG A 93 -6.45 -12.40 13.61
CA ARG A 93 -7.73 -12.12 14.25
C ARG A 93 -7.62 -10.88 15.12
N LYS A 94 -8.70 -10.12 15.17
CA LYS A 94 -8.79 -8.97 16.07
C LYS A 94 -9.04 -9.45 17.51
N SER A 95 -9.02 -8.52 18.47
CA SER A 95 -9.25 -8.83 19.87
C SER A 95 -10.63 -9.46 20.14
N ASP A 96 -11.61 -9.19 19.27
CA ASP A 96 -12.96 -9.80 19.35
C ASP A 96 -13.04 -11.14 18.63
N LYS A 97 -11.91 -11.71 18.23
CA LYS A 97 -11.76 -12.98 17.52
C LYS A 97 -12.32 -12.99 16.11
N LYS A 98 -12.74 -11.83 15.58
CA LYS A 98 -13.17 -11.71 14.18
C LYS A 98 -11.94 -11.57 13.28
N PRO A 99 -12.03 -12.03 12.00
CA PRO A 99 -10.90 -11.87 11.08
C PRO A 99 -10.53 -10.41 10.88
N VAL A 100 -9.25 -10.16 10.68
CA VAL A 100 -8.76 -8.83 10.31
C VAL A 100 -9.35 -8.45 8.96
N LYS A 101 -9.88 -7.23 8.85
CA LYS A 101 -10.43 -6.73 7.61
C LYS A 101 -9.32 -6.65 6.55
N ASN A 102 -9.63 -7.05 5.32
CA ASN A 102 -8.66 -7.13 4.22
C ASN A 102 -7.48 -8.05 4.53
N ARG A 103 -7.76 -9.12 5.26
CA ARG A 103 -6.76 -10.07 5.74
C ARG A 103 -5.83 -10.55 4.62
N HIS A 104 -6.39 -10.94 3.47
CA HIS A 104 -5.60 -11.49 2.37
C HIS A 104 -4.60 -10.47 1.81
N LEU A 105 -4.97 -9.18 1.79
CA LEU A 105 -4.08 -8.12 1.33
C LEU A 105 -2.95 -7.89 2.34
N TRP A 106 -3.28 -7.88 3.64
CA TRP A 106 -2.27 -7.74 4.67
C TRP A 106 -1.31 -8.92 4.72
N GLN A 107 -1.80 -10.14 4.45
CA GLN A 107 -0.94 -11.31 4.37
C GLN A 107 0.02 -11.21 3.19
N GLN A 108 -0.44 -10.70 2.07
CA GLN A 108 0.39 -10.47 0.90
C GLN A 108 1.47 -9.41 1.17
N ILE A 109 1.10 -8.34 1.87
CA ILE A 109 2.04 -7.30 2.29
C ILE A 109 3.11 -7.90 3.22
N ASP A 110 2.70 -8.72 4.17
CA ASP A 110 3.62 -9.34 5.11
C ASP A 110 4.63 -10.24 4.38
N GLU A 111 4.18 -11.00 3.41
CA GLU A 111 5.07 -11.85 2.62
C GLU A 111 6.09 -11.02 1.84
N LEU A 112 5.65 -9.97 1.17
CA LEU A 112 6.55 -9.08 0.43
C LEU A 112 7.54 -8.39 1.38
N ARG A 113 7.06 -7.96 2.55
CA ARG A 113 7.90 -7.31 3.56
C ARG A 113 9.00 -8.26 4.06
N SER A 114 8.71 -9.55 4.15
CA SER A 114 9.69 -10.53 4.61
C SER A 114 10.78 -10.83 3.58
N GLN A 115 10.53 -10.53 2.32
CA GLN A 115 11.48 -10.80 1.23
C GLN A 115 12.44 -9.66 0.97
N LYS A 116 12.10 -8.45 1.38
CA LYS A 116 12.86 -7.24 1.06
C LYS A 116 12.87 -6.29 2.25
N TYR A 117 13.96 -5.54 2.37
CA TYR A 117 14.02 -4.46 3.34
C TYR A 117 13.53 -3.18 2.68
N VAL A 118 12.29 -2.80 2.95
CA VAL A 118 11.66 -1.61 2.37
C VAL A 118 10.98 -0.84 3.49
N GLU A 119 11.26 0.47 3.57
CA GLU A 119 10.60 1.36 4.51
C GLU A 119 9.30 1.88 3.93
N VAL A 120 8.30 2.09 4.77
CA VAL A 120 7.04 2.72 4.41
C VAL A 120 6.83 3.91 5.32
N SER A 121 6.68 5.08 4.72
CA SER A 121 6.52 6.35 5.45
C SER A 121 5.32 7.12 4.93
N LYS A 122 4.86 8.06 5.75
CA LYS A 122 3.80 8.98 5.35
C LYS A 122 4.35 9.99 4.37
N GLY A 123 3.69 10.15 3.24
CA GLY A 123 4.10 11.14 2.26
C GLY A 123 3.12 11.20 1.12
N GLN A 124 3.13 12.30 0.39
CA GLN A 124 2.22 12.56 -0.70
C GLN A 124 2.99 13.01 -1.92
N SER A 125 2.68 12.41 -3.07
CA SER A 125 3.29 12.80 -4.33
C SER A 125 2.80 14.20 -4.74
N SER A 126 3.72 15.02 -5.21
CA SER A 126 3.38 16.31 -5.81
C SER A 126 2.95 16.18 -7.27
N PHE A 127 2.97 14.98 -7.80
CA PHE A 127 2.59 14.68 -9.18
C PHE A 127 1.17 14.16 -9.23
N ARG A 128 0.23 15.05 -9.16
CA ARG A 128 -1.17 14.69 -9.30
C ARG A 128 -1.85 15.57 -10.31
#